data_04a0ad22e3aa22d7bad283623a2de85c
#
_entry.id   04a0ad22e3aa22d7bad283623a2de85c
#
_cell.length_a   1.000
_cell.length_b   1.000
_cell.length_c   1.000
_cell.angle_alpha   90.00
_cell.angle_beta   90.00
_cell.angle_gamma   90.00
#
_symmetry.space_group_name_H-M   'P 1'
#
loop_
_entity.id
_entity.type
_entity.pdbx_description
1 polymer ?
#
loop_
_entity_poly.entity_id
_entity_poly.type
_entity_poly.pdbx_seq_one_letter_code
_entity_poly.pdbx_strand_id
1 'polypeptide(L)'
;MHYISLRKNVGIAEAQNIALQYLLKQSQIQYFIFTDQDSRYKDDYPLSIVQEYKTVYSQLPQLSALGPTIILKDIGEELKSVFHHDHLMNDHFIARPHIISSGCCIHRKLFEQIGLFESNLFIDFVDDEWCWRAASKGYICGISPHIKMFHKIGQKDLHIGKYIITVSAPFRYYYQYRNYLLLVKRKYVPWRWRISYAVKYTARFIYFPIVVENGFACWKYMLKGIRAAWFYPNSN
;
A
#
# COMPACT_ATOMS: atom_id res chain seq x y z
N MET A 1 -16.72 -20.01 -2.68
CA MET A 1 -15.37 -19.46 -3.00
C MET A 1 -15.23 -19.45 -4.51
N HIS A 2 -14.77 -18.35 -5.09
CA HIS A 2 -14.54 -18.22 -6.53
C HIS A 2 -13.04 -18.02 -6.79
N TYR A 3 -12.47 -18.80 -7.70
CA TYR A 3 -11.04 -18.78 -8.03
C TYR A 3 -10.83 -18.33 -9.48
N ILE A 4 -9.97 -17.31 -9.66
CA ILE A 4 -9.58 -16.81 -10.98
C ILE A 4 -8.09 -17.10 -11.19
N SER A 5 -7.76 -18.02 -12.11
CA SER A 5 -6.38 -18.33 -12.47
C SER A 5 -5.87 -17.35 -13.53
N LEU A 6 -4.81 -16.62 -13.22
CA LEU A 6 -4.21 -15.65 -14.14
C LEU A 6 -3.11 -16.25 -15.04
N ARG A 7 -2.72 -17.50 -14.81
CA ARG A 7 -1.69 -18.26 -15.55
C ARG A 7 -0.29 -17.62 -15.62
N LYS A 8 -0.16 -16.36 -15.24
CA LYS A 8 1.09 -15.59 -15.20
C LYS A 8 1.08 -14.60 -14.04
N ASN A 9 2.25 -14.18 -13.58
CA ASN A 9 2.35 -13.11 -12.60
C ASN A 9 2.09 -11.76 -13.30
N VAL A 10 0.95 -11.13 -12.99
CA VAL A 10 0.54 -9.84 -13.54
C VAL A 10 0.81 -8.68 -12.57
N GLY A 11 1.33 -8.96 -11.38
CA GLY A 11 1.48 -8.01 -10.28
C GLY A 11 0.20 -7.84 -9.47
N ILE A 12 0.35 -7.26 -8.25
CA ILE A 12 -0.77 -7.14 -7.31
C ILE A 12 -1.85 -6.18 -7.82
N ALA A 13 -1.46 -5.06 -8.44
CA ALA A 13 -2.38 -4.05 -8.92
C ALA A 13 -3.34 -4.62 -10.00
N GLU A 14 -2.80 -5.30 -11.00
CA GLU A 14 -3.61 -5.90 -12.06
C GLU A 14 -4.44 -7.08 -11.55
N ALA A 15 -3.87 -7.91 -10.66
CA ALA A 15 -4.61 -9.02 -10.07
C ALA A 15 -5.83 -8.53 -9.27
N GLN A 16 -5.67 -7.48 -8.47
CA GLN A 16 -6.77 -6.85 -7.74
C GLN A 16 -7.79 -6.23 -8.70
N ASN A 17 -7.35 -5.58 -9.77
CA ASN A 17 -8.24 -4.98 -10.77
C ASN A 17 -9.09 -6.02 -11.51
N ILE A 18 -8.52 -7.16 -11.89
CA ILE A 18 -9.26 -8.26 -12.54
C ILE A 18 -10.37 -8.77 -11.60
N ALA A 19 -10.03 -8.97 -10.31
CA ALA A 19 -11.02 -9.39 -9.32
C ALA A 19 -12.10 -8.32 -9.12
N LEU A 20 -11.73 -7.04 -9.01
CA LEU A 20 -12.66 -5.93 -8.87
C LEU A 20 -13.58 -5.80 -10.09
N GLN A 21 -13.07 -5.88 -11.31
CA GLN A 21 -13.87 -5.80 -12.53
C GLN A 21 -14.90 -6.95 -12.63
N TYR A 22 -14.55 -8.14 -12.14
CA TYR A 22 -15.47 -9.26 -12.05
C TYR A 22 -16.57 -9.00 -11.00
N LEU A 23 -16.19 -8.55 -9.80
CA LEU A 23 -17.09 -8.34 -8.68
C LEU A 23 -17.97 -7.10 -8.84
N LEU A 24 -17.48 -6.04 -9.50
CA LEU A 24 -18.25 -4.82 -9.78
C LEU A 24 -19.44 -5.06 -10.73
N LYS A 25 -19.44 -6.15 -11.50
CA LYS A 25 -20.61 -6.55 -12.29
C LYS A 25 -21.78 -7.05 -11.43
N GLN A 26 -21.54 -7.38 -10.16
CA GLN A 26 -22.51 -7.91 -9.23
C GLN A 26 -23.03 -6.76 -8.34
N SER A 27 -24.24 -6.27 -8.62
CA SER A 27 -24.80 -5.07 -7.96
C SER A 27 -25.01 -5.23 -6.44
N GLN A 28 -25.20 -6.46 -5.96
CA GLN A 28 -25.37 -6.77 -4.53
C GLN A 28 -24.09 -6.59 -3.71
N ILE A 29 -22.88 -6.59 -4.33
CA ILE A 29 -21.62 -6.38 -3.63
C ILE A 29 -21.39 -4.88 -3.45
N GLN A 30 -21.37 -4.44 -2.20
CA GLN A 30 -21.20 -3.03 -1.84
C GLN A 30 -19.84 -2.70 -1.24
N TYR A 31 -19.18 -3.66 -0.56
CA TYR A 31 -17.91 -3.48 0.10
C TYR A 31 -16.88 -4.48 -0.39
N PHE A 32 -15.64 -4.03 -0.54
CA PHE A 32 -14.51 -4.85 -0.92
C PHE A 32 -13.49 -4.82 0.21
N ILE A 33 -13.04 -6.00 0.61
CA ILE A 33 -11.98 -6.17 1.60
C ILE A 33 -10.81 -6.87 0.92
N PHE A 34 -9.65 -6.24 0.92
CA PHE A 34 -8.43 -6.82 0.37
C PHE A 34 -7.70 -7.57 1.47
N THR A 35 -7.18 -8.74 1.15
CA THR A 35 -6.46 -9.57 2.12
C THR A 35 -5.23 -10.18 1.50
N ASP A 36 -4.12 -10.21 2.24
CA ASP A 36 -2.91 -10.91 1.88
C ASP A 36 -2.94 -12.32 2.48
N GLN A 37 -2.23 -13.25 1.84
CA GLN A 37 -2.19 -14.65 2.26
C GLN A 37 -1.49 -14.89 3.60
N ASP A 38 -0.65 -13.96 4.04
CA ASP A 38 0.14 -14.00 5.27
C ASP A 38 -0.46 -13.21 6.44
N SER A 39 -1.58 -12.53 6.20
CA SER A 39 -2.33 -11.81 7.22
C SER A 39 -3.25 -12.75 8.02
N ARG A 40 -3.44 -12.43 9.29
CA ARG A 40 -4.32 -13.16 10.20
C ARG A 40 -5.39 -12.23 10.73
N TYR A 41 -6.62 -12.67 10.63
CA TYR A 41 -7.82 -11.96 11.05
C TYR A 41 -8.60 -12.81 12.04
N LYS A 42 -9.44 -12.17 12.85
CA LYS A 42 -10.50 -12.86 13.61
C LYS A 42 -11.59 -13.30 12.64
N ASP A 43 -12.35 -14.32 13.01
CA ASP A 43 -13.40 -14.88 12.13
C ASP A 43 -14.51 -13.86 11.79
N ASP A 44 -14.79 -12.93 12.69
CA ASP A 44 -15.78 -11.87 12.55
C ASP A 44 -15.24 -10.62 11.80
N TYR A 45 -13.96 -10.62 11.41
CA TYR A 45 -13.29 -9.45 10.81
C TYR A 45 -14.06 -8.81 9.64
N PRO A 46 -14.58 -9.55 8.65
CA PRO A 46 -15.26 -8.93 7.52
C PRO A 46 -16.51 -8.16 7.94
N LEU A 47 -17.24 -8.66 8.91
CA LEU A 47 -18.42 -7.97 9.43
C LEU A 47 -18.04 -6.75 10.27
N SER A 48 -17.04 -6.90 11.12
CA SER A 48 -16.56 -5.85 12.02
C SER A 48 -16.00 -4.66 11.25
N ILE A 49 -15.15 -4.88 10.23
CA ILE A 49 -14.57 -3.77 9.45
C ILE A 49 -15.62 -3.05 8.57
N VAL A 50 -16.61 -3.78 8.06
CA VAL A 50 -17.71 -3.15 7.30
C VAL A 50 -18.61 -2.33 8.23
N GLN A 51 -18.93 -2.83 9.42
CA GLN A 51 -19.71 -2.08 10.39
C GLN A 51 -18.97 -0.81 10.84
N GLU A 52 -17.68 -0.93 11.14
CA GLU A 52 -16.83 0.21 11.49
C GLU A 52 -16.75 1.23 10.35
N TYR A 53 -16.59 0.75 9.09
CA TYR A 53 -16.63 1.63 7.92
C TYR A 53 -17.94 2.44 7.86
N LYS A 54 -19.08 1.81 8.10
CA LYS A 54 -20.40 2.48 8.10
C LYS A 54 -20.49 3.52 9.21
N THR A 55 -19.98 3.20 10.41
CA THR A 55 -19.95 4.13 11.54
C THR A 55 -19.11 5.36 11.22
N VAL A 56 -17.89 5.15 10.72
CA VAL A 56 -17.01 6.26 10.32
C VAL A 56 -17.63 7.05 9.16
N TYR A 57 -18.15 6.37 8.15
CA TYR A 57 -18.75 7.01 6.96
C TYR A 57 -19.97 7.89 7.30
N SER A 58 -20.77 7.52 8.31
CA SER A 58 -21.91 8.32 8.75
C SER A 58 -21.50 9.69 9.31
N GLN A 59 -20.30 9.80 9.89
CA GLN A 59 -19.73 11.01 10.44
C GLN A 59 -18.78 11.73 9.45
N LEU A 60 -18.14 10.97 8.56
CA LEU A 60 -17.15 11.45 7.60
C LEU A 60 -17.47 10.91 6.18
N PRO A 61 -18.42 11.55 5.46
CA PRO A 61 -18.88 11.11 4.14
C PRO A 61 -17.77 11.07 3.06
N GLN A 62 -16.66 11.76 3.29
CA GLN A 62 -15.47 11.74 2.44
C GLN A 62 -14.54 10.54 2.69
N LEU A 63 -14.93 9.56 3.54
CA LEU A 63 -14.14 8.35 3.76
C LEU A 63 -13.97 7.56 2.47
N SER A 64 -12.72 7.34 2.05
CA SER A 64 -12.39 6.49 0.89
C SER A 64 -12.10 5.05 1.30
N ALA A 65 -11.25 4.87 2.28
CA ALA A 65 -10.78 3.55 2.69
C ALA A 65 -10.55 3.52 4.20
N LEU A 66 -10.94 2.41 4.83
CA LEU A 66 -10.71 2.15 6.24
C LEU A 66 -9.91 0.87 6.41
N GLY A 67 -8.71 0.97 6.97
CA GLY A 67 -7.88 -0.17 7.33
C GLY A 67 -7.94 -0.51 8.82
N PRO A 68 -7.42 -1.67 9.22
CA PRO A 68 -7.22 -2.02 10.62
C PRO A 68 -5.96 -1.36 11.19
N THR A 69 -5.87 -1.30 12.50
CA THR A 69 -4.60 -1.12 13.21
C THR A 69 -3.78 -2.40 13.09
N ILE A 70 -2.54 -2.27 12.63
CA ILE A 70 -1.64 -3.41 12.41
C ILE A 70 -0.86 -3.69 13.68
N ILE A 71 -0.95 -4.93 14.15
CA ILE A 71 -0.13 -5.44 15.25
C ILE A 71 0.98 -6.33 14.67
N LEU A 72 2.22 -6.01 14.98
CA LEU A 72 3.36 -6.82 14.60
C LEU A 72 3.36 -8.14 15.36
N LYS A 73 3.19 -9.26 14.66
CA LYS A 73 3.02 -10.58 15.26
C LYS A 73 4.22 -10.98 16.13
N ASP A 74 5.42 -10.55 15.74
CA ASP A 74 6.66 -10.99 16.38
C ASP A 74 6.96 -10.23 17.69
N ILE A 75 6.43 -9.01 17.86
CA ILE A 75 6.69 -8.15 19.03
C ILE A 75 5.42 -7.72 19.78
N GLY A 76 4.23 -8.02 19.23
CA GLY A 76 2.95 -7.66 19.86
C GLY A 76 2.65 -6.15 19.89
N GLU A 77 3.47 -5.31 19.26
CA GLU A 77 3.31 -3.86 19.24
C GLU A 77 2.59 -3.37 17.99
N GLU A 78 1.95 -2.22 18.10
CA GLU A 78 1.34 -1.55 16.97
C GLU A 78 2.42 -1.06 15.99
N LEU A 79 2.19 -1.28 14.70
CA LEU A 79 3.02 -0.72 13.65
C LEU A 79 2.82 0.81 13.61
N LYS A 80 3.71 1.53 14.30
CA LYS A 80 3.72 2.99 14.27
C LYS A 80 4.29 3.48 12.94
N SER A 81 3.60 4.41 12.32
CA SER A 81 4.17 5.08 11.14
C SER A 81 5.32 5.99 11.56
N VAL A 82 6.51 5.75 11.04
CA VAL A 82 7.71 6.56 11.31
C VAL A 82 7.62 7.95 10.66
N PHE A 83 6.77 8.09 9.62
CA PHE A 83 6.74 9.29 8.77
C PHE A 83 5.42 10.07 8.81
N HIS A 84 4.44 9.60 9.56
CA HIS A 84 3.13 10.25 9.62
C HIS A 84 2.72 10.48 11.07
N HIS A 85 2.37 11.71 11.37
CA HIS A 85 1.63 11.98 12.60
C HIS A 85 0.21 11.44 12.38
N ASP A 86 -0.16 10.44 13.16
CA ASP A 86 -1.52 9.94 13.23
C ASP A 86 -2.42 11.09 13.70
N HIS A 87 -3.44 11.41 12.92
CA HIS A 87 -4.39 12.46 13.26
C HIS A 87 -5.72 11.82 13.66
N LEU A 88 -5.95 11.71 14.98
CA LEU A 88 -7.22 11.24 15.51
C LEU A 88 -8.32 12.22 15.14
N MET A 89 -9.24 11.80 14.30
CA MET A 89 -10.39 12.62 13.88
C MET A 89 -11.58 12.44 14.83
N ASN A 90 -11.79 11.21 15.30
CA ASN A 90 -12.78 10.82 16.31
C ASN A 90 -12.38 9.46 16.90
N ASP A 91 -13.20 8.94 17.83
CA ASP A 91 -12.93 7.69 18.53
C ASP A 91 -12.82 6.46 17.60
N HIS A 92 -13.35 6.53 16.39
CA HIS A 92 -13.40 5.44 15.42
C HIS A 92 -12.40 5.57 14.27
N PHE A 93 -11.72 6.74 14.12
CA PHE A 93 -10.97 7.01 12.91
C PHE A 93 -9.69 7.82 13.14
N ILE A 94 -8.59 7.25 12.74
CA ILE A 94 -7.28 7.90 12.66
C ILE A 94 -6.96 8.14 11.18
N ALA A 95 -6.96 9.42 10.76
CA ALA A 95 -6.64 9.78 9.38
C ALA A 95 -5.16 9.54 9.07
N ARG A 96 -4.90 8.97 7.89
CA ARG A 96 -3.56 8.72 7.37
C ARG A 96 -3.47 9.14 5.91
N PRO A 97 -2.30 9.63 5.45
CA PRO A 97 -2.13 9.99 4.03
C PRO A 97 -2.21 8.79 3.09
N HIS A 98 -1.95 7.60 3.57
CA HIS A 98 -2.11 6.31 2.90
C HIS A 98 -2.21 5.18 3.92
N ILE A 99 -2.79 4.07 3.50
CA ILE A 99 -2.91 2.83 4.26
C ILE A 99 -2.56 1.67 3.35
N ILE A 100 -2.12 0.55 3.93
CA ILE A 100 -1.90 -0.68 3.16
C ILE A 100 -3.23 -1.30 2.74
N SER A 101 -3.24 -2.01 1.62
CA SER A 101 -4.46 -2.67 1.14
C SER A 101 -4.88 -3.86 2.00
N SER A 102 -3.94 -4.55 2.66
CA SER A 102 -4.28 -5.71 3.48
C SER A 102 -5.20 -5.34 4.64
N GLY A 103 -6.35 -5.98 4.71
CA GLY A 103 -7.43 -5.70 5.67
C GLY A 103 -8.25 -4.45 5.35
N CYS A 104 -7.93 -3.70 4.30
CA CYS A 104 -8.63 -2.47 3.97
C CYS A 104 -10.03 -2.73 3.41
N CYS A 105 -11.00 -1.97 3.91
CA CYS A 105 -12.38 -1.94 3.42
C CYS A 105 -12.63 -0.69 2.57
N ILE A 106 -13.19 -0.88 1.36
CA ILE A 106 -13.52 0.18 0.42
C ILE A 106 -14.94 -0.05 -0.10
N HIS A 107 -15.77 0.99 -0.12
CA HIS A 107 -17.10 0.93 -0.71
C HIS A 107 -17.05 1.00 -2.24
N ARG A 108 -17.87 0.20 -2.95
CA ARG A 108 -17.86 0.06 -4.42
C ARG A 108 -17.90 1.37 -5.21
N LYS A 109 -18.68 2.34 -4.76
CA LYS A 109 -18.81 3.64 -5.43
C LYS A 109 -17.48 4.40 -5.60
N LEU A 110 -16.52 4.11 -4.73
CA LEU A 110 -15.22 4.78 -4.77
C LEU A 110 -14.36 4.30 -5.94
N PHE A 111 -14.54 3.06 -6.39
CA PHE A 111 -13.88 2.60 -7.61
C PHE A 111 -14.46 3.24 -8.87
N GLU A 112 -15.72 3.67 -8.84
CA GLU A 112 -16.34 4.44 -9.92
C GLU A 112 -15.85 5.90 -9.91
N GLN A 113 -15.68 6.49 -8.73
CA GLN A 113 -15.33 7.90 -8.54
C GLN A 113 -13.81 8.17 -8.62
N ILE A 114 -13.00 7.29 -8.06
CA ILE A 114 -11.55 7.43 -7.97
C ILE A 114 -10.86 6.65 -9.11
N GLY A 115 -11.44 5.51 -9.50
CA GLY A 115 -10.89 4.55 -10.44
C GLY A 115 -10.23 3.36 -9.74
N LEU A 116 -9.88 2.35 -10.51
CA LEU A 116 -9.19 1.14 -10.07
C LEU A 116 -7.73 1.45 -9.68
N PHE A 117 -7.02 0.44 -9.20
CA PHE A 117 -5.58 0.55 -8.92
C PHE A 117 -4.78 0.75 -10.20
N GLU A 118 -3.61 1.36 -10.10
CA GLU A 118 -2.76 1.57 -11.25
C GLU A 118 -1.96 0.31 -11.61
N SER A 119 -2.44 -0.45 -12.59
CA SER A 119 -1.82 -1.71 -13.05
C SER A 119 -0.35 -1.57 -13.44
N ASN A 120 0.03 -0.42 -13.98
CA ASN A 120 1.41 -0.14 -14.40
C ASN A 120 2.42 -0.18 -13.25
N LEU A 121 1.99 0.04 -12.02
CA LEU A 121 2.87 -0.03 -10.86
C LEU A 121 3.29 -1.49 -10.56
N PHE A 122 2.48 -2.46 -10.91
CA PHE A 122 2.72 -3.90 -10.70
C PHE A 122 2.78 -4.29 -9.23
N ILE A 123 3.72 -3.77 -8.46
CA ILE A 123 3.93 -3.97 -7.01
C ILE A 123 4.65 -2.74 -6.43
N ASP A 124 4.52 -2.51 -5.14
CA ASP A 124 5.05 -1.37 -4.39
C ASP A 124 4.39 -0.02 -4.78
N PHE A 125 3.88 0.70 -3.79
CA PHE A 125 3.17 1.99 -3.89
C PHE A 125 1.79 1.94 -4.59
N VAL A 126 1.20 0.79 -4.80
CA VAL A 126 -0.11 0.63 -5.46
C VAL A 126 -1.22 1.23 -4.60
N ASP A 127 -1.25 0.88 -3.34
CA ASP A 127 -2.16 1.39 -2.32
C ASP A 127 -1.88 2.84 -1.95
N ASP A 128 -0.61 3.22 -1.80
CA ASP A 128 -0.21 4.62 -1.59
C ASP A 128 -0.74 5.53 -2.70
N GLU A 129 -0.51 5.15 -3.95
CA GLU A 129 -0.96 5.91 -5.13
C GLU A 129 -2.48 6.09 -5.11
N TRP A 130 -3.23 5.01 -4.88
CA TRP A 130 -4.68 5.06 -4.86
C TRP A 130 -5.20 5.99 -3.75
N CYS A 131 -4.60 5.93 -2.55
CA CYS A 131 -4.95 6.82 -1.45
C CYS A 131 -4.66 8.29 -1.76
N TRP A 132 -3.52 8.61 -2.37
CA TRP A 132 -3.19 10.00 -2.74
C TRP A 132 -4.07 10.51 -3.88
N ARG A 133 -4.43 9.67 -4.83
CA ARG A 133 -5.38 10.01 -5.89
C ARG A 133 -6.77 10.24 -5.33
N ALA A 134 -7.20 9.46 -4.34
CA ALA A 134 -8.42 9.70 -3.59
C ALA A 134 -8.36 11.05 -2.86
N ALA A 135 -7.26 11.34 -2.16
CA ALA A 135 -7.07 12.59 -1.45
C ALA A 135 -7.11 13.81 -2.38
N SER A 136 -6.58 13.70 -3.61
CA SER A 136 -6.66 14.78 -4.60
C SER A 136 -8.08 15.09 -5.08
N LYS A 137 -9.02 14.19 -4.81
CA LYS A 137 -10.45 14.34 -5.09
C LYS A 137 -11.27 14.69 -3.84
N GLY A 138 -10.60 15.04 -2.73
CA GLY A 138 -11.25 15.46 -1.48
C GLY A 138 -11.65 14.31 -0.56
N TYR A 139 -11.21 13.08 -0.84
CA TYR A 139 -11.45 11.93 0.04
C TYR A 139 -10.34 11.78 1.08
N ILE A 140 -10.64 11.08 2.16
CA ILE A 140 -9.69 10.73 3.23
C ILE A 140 -9.63 9.23 3.42
N CYS A 141 -8.46 8.70 3.76
CA CYS A 141 -8.30 7.33 4.20
C CYS A 141 -7.67 7.28 5.59
N GLY A 142 -7.80 6.17 6.26
CA GLY A 142 -7.22 5.99 7.58
C GLY A 142 -7.48 4.61 8.17
N ILE A 143 -7.23 4.47 9.46
CA ILE A 143 -7.38 3.22 10.18
C ILE A 143 -8.38 3.35 11.33
N SER A 144 -8.99 2.22 11.70
CA SER A 144 -9.75 2.11 12.93
C SER A 144 -8.82 1.75 14.09
N PRO A 145 -8.91 2.44 15.24
CA PRO A 145 -8.22 2.04 16.46
C PRO A 145 -8.80 0.77 17.09
N HIS A 146 -10.04 0.41 16.75
CA HIS A 146 -10.77 -0.71 17.37
C HIS A 146 -10.56 -2.03 16.63
N ILE A 147 -10.33 -1.98 15.30
CA ILE A 147 -10.14 -3.18 14.46
C ILE A 147 -8.66 -3.47 14.33
N LYS A 148 -8.25 -4.65 14.79
CA LYS A 148 -6.84 -5.07 14.79
C LYS A 148 -6.60 -6.22 13.82
N MET A 149 -5.46 -6.18 13.15
CA MET A 149 -4.96 -7.24 12.28
C MET A 149 -3.54 -7.62 12.71
N PHE A 150 -3.28 -8.92 12.79
CA PHE A 150 -1.93 -9.42 13.03
C PHE A 150 -1.23 -9.64 11.68
N HIS A 151 -0.16 -8.91 11.47
CA HIS A 151 0.63 -9.02 10.25
C HIS A 151 2.07 -9.39 10.58
N LYS A 152 2.64 -10.31 9.81
CA LYS A 152 4.05 -10.64 9.89
C LYS A 152 4.77 -9.80 8.85
N ILE A 153 5.60 -8.86 9.28
CA ILE A 153 6.51 -8.18 8.36
C ILE A 153 7.57 -9.22 7.98
N GLY A 154 7.30 -9.94 6.90
CA GLY A 154 8.22 -10.95 6.42
C GLY A 154 9.22 -10.38 5.46
N GLN A 155 10.46 -10.24 5.91
CA GLN A 155 11.65 -10.35 5.05
C GLN A 155 12.89 -10.34 5.96
N LYS A 156 14.03 -10.82 5.47
CA LYS A 156 15.28 -10.83 6.24
C LYS A 156 15.63 -9.42 6.69
N ASP A 157 15.61 -9.20 7.98
CA ASP A 157 16.09 -7.97 8.57
C ASP A 157 17.61 -8.07 8.76
N LEU A 158 18.32 -7.11 8.20
CA LEU A 158 19.75 -6.95 8.43
C LEU A 158 19.94 -5.97 9.58
N HIS A 159 20.54 -6.42 10.66
CA HIS A 159 20.88 -5.59 11.80
C HIS A 159 22.27 -4.97 11.61
N ILE A 160 22.33 -3.63 11.50
CA ILE A 160 23.58 -2.88 11.46
C ILE A 160 23.61 -1.96 12.68
N GLY A 161 24.29 -2.40 13.75
CA GLY A 161 24.24 -1.72 15.03
C GLY A 161 22.81 -1.62 15.54
N LYS A 162 22.34 -0.38 15.76
CA LYS A 162 20.95 -0.09 16.19
C LYS A 162 19.91 0.01 15.05
N TYR A 163 20.35 -0.11 13.82
CA TYR A 163 19.48 0.07 12.66
C TYR A 163 19.05 -1.29 12.11
N ILE A 164 17.75 -1.41 11.82
CA ILE A 164 17.17 -2.57 11.15
C ILE A 164 16.89 -2.19 9.69
N ILE A 165 17.51 -2.91 8.77
CA ILE A 165 17.32 -2.71 7.33
C ILE A 165 16.58 -3.91 6.78
N THR A 166 15.33 -3.70 6.39
CA THR A 166 14.55 -4.74 5.72
C THR A 166 15.01 -4.89 4.27
N VAL A 167 15.51 -6.09 3.94
CA VAL A 167 16.01 -6.43 2.60
C VAL A 167 14.95 -7.20 1.85
N SER A 168 14.44 -6.61 0.78
CA SER A 168 13.47 -7.23 -0.14
C SER A 168 14.17 -8.11 -1.18
N ALA A 169 13.38 -8.98 -1.85
CA ALA A 169 13.88 -9.72 -2.99
C ALA A 169 14.43 -8.77 -4.08
N PRO A 170 15.56 -9.10 -4.74
CA PRO A 170 16.24 -8.17 -5.66
C PRO A 170 15.36 -7.56 -6.73
N PHE A 171 14.43 -8.33 -7.33
CA PHE A 171 13.54 -7.83 -8.37
C PHE A 171 12.60 -6.70 -7.90
N ARG A 172 12.24 -6.62 -6.59
CA ARG A 172 11.39 -5.57 -6.05
C ARG A 172 12.06 -4.20 -6.13
N TYR A 173 13.40 -4.12 -6.07
CA TYR A 173 14.12 -2.85 -6.21
C TYR A 173 13.95 -2.23 -7.60
N TYR A 174 13.72 -3.03 -8.65
CA TYR A 174 13.33 -2.52 -9.96
C TYR A 174 12.03 -1.72 -9.87
N TYR A 175 10.99 -2.30 -9.26
CA TYR A 175 9.69 -1.64 -9.15
C TYR A 175 9.76 -0.46 -8.19
N GLN A 176 10.42 -0.57 -7.05
CA GLN A 176 10.56 0.52 -6.08
C GLN A 176 11.18 1.76 -6.72
N TYR A 177 12.29 1.64 -7.44
CA TYR A 177 12.96 2.77 -8.07
C TYR A 177 12.21 3.31 -9.28
N ARG A 178 11.68 2.43 -10.13
CA ARG A 178 10.86 2.82 -11.28
C ARG A 178 9.60 3.58 -10.81
N ASN A 179 8.84 2.98 -9.92
CA ASN A 179 7.57 3.54 -9.46
C ASN A 179 7.78 4.85 -8.70
N TYR A 180 8.81 4.95 -7.86
CA TYR A 180 9.18 6.21 -7.22
C TYR A 180 9.36 7.33 -8.25
N LEU A 181 10.18 7.09 -9.30
CA LEU A 181 10.44 8.09 -10.34
C LEU A 181 9.21 8.42 -11.20
N LEU A 182 8.28 7.50 -11.37
CA LEU A 182 7.00 7.76 -12.03
C LEU A 182 6.08 8.61 -11.13
N LEU A 183 6.01 8.28 -9.84
CA LEU A 183 5.10 8.92 -8.88
C LEU A 183 5.54 10.34 -8.51
N VAL A 184 6.83 10.64 -8.42
CA VAL A 184 7.30 12.00 -8.11
C VAL A 184 6.92 13.04 -9.17
N LYS A 185 6.57 12.62 -10.38
CA LYS A 185 6.09 13.50 -11.46
C LYS A 185 4.61 13.89 -11.27
N ARG A 186 3.85 13.18 -10.44
CA ARG A 186 2.40 13.37 -10.29
C ARG A 186 2.10 14.44 -9.24
N LYS A 187 1.31 15.44 -9.61
CA LYS A 187 1.01 16.60 -8.76
C LYS A 187 0.37 16.22 -7.41
N TYR A 188 -0.46 15.18 -7.38
CA TYR A 188 -1.19 14.74 -6.19
C TYR A 188 -0.36 13.94 -5.19
N VAL A 189 0.86 13.50 -5.57
CA VAL A 189 1.75 12.78 -4.64
C VAL A 189 2.33 13.76 -3.62
N PRO A 190 2.26 13.47 -2.31
CA PRO A 190 2.69 14.39 -1.25
C PRO A 190 4.18 14.75 -1.36
N TRP A 191 4.52 16.04 -1.29
CA TRP A 191 5.89 16.52 -1.44
C TRP A 191 6.83 15.98 -0.36
N ARG A 192 6.32 15.82 0.89
CA ARG A 192 7.09 15.21 2.00
C ARG A 192 7.52 13.80 1.68
N TRP A 193 6.61 12.99 1.10
CA TRP A 193 6.94 11.63 0.68
C TRP A 193 8.00 11.65 -0.44
N ARG A 194 7.88 12.54 -1.41
CA ARG A 194 8.87 12.65 -2.50
C ARG A 194 10.27 12.89 -1.95
N ILE A 195 10.45 13.85 -1.03
CA ILE A 195 11.75 14.18 -0.43
C ILE A 195 12.26 13.04 0.44
N SER A 196 11.42 12.53 1.34
CA SER A 196 11.77 11.43 2.24
C SER A 196 12.29 10.19 1.49
N TYR A 197 11.57 9.82 0.42
CA TYR A 197 11.96 8.69 -0.41
C TYR A 197 13.15 9.01 -1.33
N ALA A 198 13.34 10.26 -1.76
CA ALA A 198 14.55 10.67 -2.46
C ALA A 198 15.79 10.41 -1.60
N VAL A 199 15.78 10.89 -0.37
CA VAL A 199 16.89 10.68 0.59
C VAL A 199 17.11 9.19 0.85
N LYS A 200 16.02 8.46 1.18
CA LYS A 200 16.07 7.03 1.45
C LYS A 200 16.65 6.23 0.28
N TYR A 201 16.20 6.52 -0.94
CA TYR A 201 16.61 5.75 -2.12
C TYR A 201 18.00 6.12 -2.60
N THR A 202 18.39 7.39 -2.50
CA THR A 202 19.77 7.81 -2.78
C THR A 202 20.75 7.17 -1.80
N ALA A 203 20.47 7.23 -0.50
CA ALA A 203 21.30 6.57 0.50
C ALA A 203 21.40 5.06 0.22
N ARG A 204 20.27 4.38 0.00
CA ARG A 204 20.19 2.95 -0.31
C ARG A 204 21.01 2.60 -1.55
N PHE A 205 20.93 3.39 -2.61
CA PHE A 205 21.66 3.19 -3.85
C PHE A 205 23.18 3.19 -3.63
N ILE A 206 23.66 3.99 -2.68
CA ILE A 206 25.09 4.12 -2.36
C ILE A 206 25.57 2.95 -1.49
N TYR A 207 24.86 2.65 -0.39
CA TYR A 207 25.40 1.69 0.58
C TYR A 207 25.07 0.21 0.27
N PHE A 208 23.98 -0.08 -0.46
CA PHE A 208 23.54 -1.45 -0.69
C PHE A 208 24.60 -2.34 -1.35
N PRO A 209 25.31 -1.90 -2.40
CA PRO A 209 26.34 -2.74 -3.03
C PRO A 209 27.45 -3.17 -2.09
N ILE A 210 27.68 -2.39 -1.03
CA ILE A 210 28.83 -2.55 -0.10
C ILE A 210 28.42 -3.35 1.15
N VAL A 211 27.21 -3.07 1.68
CA VAL A 211 26.82 -3.50 3.03
C VAL A 211 25.89 -4.71 3.04
N VAL A 212 25.09 -4.89 1.97
CA VAL A 212 24.05 -5.90 1.94
C VAL A 212 24.53 -7.15 1.22
N GLU A 213 24.29 -8.32 1.81
CA GLU A 213 24.49 -9.60 1.12
C GLU A 213 23.66 -9.61 -0.19
N ASN A 214 24.31 -9.95 -1.32
CA ASN A 214 23.71 -9.79 -2.65
C ASN A 214 23.31 -8.34 -3.03
N GLY A 215 23.87 -7.34 -2.36
CA GLY A 215 23.58 -5.93 -2.58
C GLY A 215 23.86 -5.46 -4.01
N PHE A 216 24.88 -6.06 -4.66
CA PHE A 216 25.18 -5.76 -6.07
C PHE A 216 24.08 -6.27 -7.03
N ALA A 217 23.46 -7.40 -6.73
CA ALA A 217 22.29 -7.86 -7.49
C ALA A 217 21.10 -6.89 -7.32
N CYS A 218 20.82 -6.45 -6.09
CA CYS A 218 19.82 -5.44 -5.81
C CYS A 218 20.09 -4.14 -6.57
N TRP A 219 21.33 -3.67 -6.56
CA TRP A 219 21.77 -2.45 -7.23
C TRP A 219 21.56 -2.51 -8.76
N LYS A 220 21.84 -3.66 -9.39
CA LYS A 220 21.54 -3.87 -10.82
C LYS A 220 20.04 -3.70 -11.11
N TYR A 221 19.15 -4.17 -10.21
CA TYR A 221 17.70 -3.96 -10.37
C TYR A 221 17.29 -2.51 -10.14
N MET A 222 17.95 -1.80 -9.20
CA MET A 222 17.73 -0.36 -9.02
C MET A 222 18.06 0.41 -10.30
N LEU A 223 19.22 0.16 -10.91
CA LEU A 223 19.62 0.77 -12.19
C LEU A 223 18.62 0.46 -13.32
N LYS A 224 18.19 -0.81 -13.43
CA LYS A 224 17.17 -1.18 -14.43
C LYS A 224 15.86 -0.42 -14.20
N GLY A 225 15.44 -0.25 -12.95
CA GLY A 225 14.25 0.52 -12.57
C GLY A 225 14.36 1.99 -12.94
N ILE A 226 15.50 2.63 -12.64
CA ILE A 226 15.77 4.02 -13.00
C ILE A 226 15.72 4.20 -14.52
N ARG A 227 16.41 3.34 -15.27
CA ARG A 227 16.39 3.37 -16.74
C ARG A 227 14.99 3.20 -17.30
N ALA A 228 14.22 2.24 -16.80
CA ALA A 228 12.85 2.01 -17.23
C ALA A 228 11.94 3.21 -16.98
N ALA A 229 12.08 3.92 -15.87
CA ALA A 229 11.31 5.12 -15.56
C ALA A 229 11.65 6.30 -16.50
N TRP A 230 12.88 6.36 -16.99
CA TRP A 230 13.32 7.42 -17.93
C TRP A 230 12.65 7.27 -19.29
N PHE A 231 12.54 6.03 -19.77
CA PHE A 231 11.93 5.73 -21.07
C PHE A 231 10.41 5.42 -20.97
N TYR A 232 9.83 5.56 -19.78
CA TYR A 232 8.39 5.32 -19.60
C TYR A 232 7.60 6.46 -20.24
N PRO A 233 6.66 6.17 -21.17
CA PRO A 233 5.85 7.22 -21.77
C PRO A 233 5.10 7.99 -20.68
N ASN A 234 5.18 9.31 -20.71
CA ASN A 234 4.42 10.15 -19.80
C ASN A 234 2.92 9.91 -20.11
N SER A 235 2.24 9.17 -19.24
CA SER A 235 0.78 9.20 -19.22
C SER A 235 0.36 10.57 -18.67
N ASN A 236 -0.10 11.43 -19.58
CA ASN A 236 -0.76 12.70 -19.23
C ASN A 236 -2.02 12.44 -18.40
#